data_228c92ef202b39170c7635ed69e058f8
#
_entry.id   228c92ef202b39170c7635ed69e058f8
#
_cell.length_a   1.000
_cell.length_b   1.000
_cell.length_c   1.000
_cell.angle_alpha   90.00
_cell.angle_beta   90.00
_cell.angle_gamma   90.00
#
_symmetry.space_group_name_H-M   'P 1'
#
loop_
_entity.id
_entity.type
_entity.pdbx_description
1 polymer ?
#
loop_
_entity_poly.entity_id
_entity_poly.type
_entity_poly.pdbx_seq_one_letter_code
_entity_poly.pdbx_strand_id
1 'polypeptide(L)'
;MPAMSEWKKARNIAIVLSAGRGSRMHTQTPKQYLDLCGRPVIAWSLGAFEAFDGVDDVILVSSPEDIEYCRSEIVEAYGLSKVRRVIPGGAERYLSVWEGLKEAKRIRDQGQEGPADGGYLFVHDGARPLVDSAILERTLADAGKYSACVAAMPVKDTIKVSDEEGFAAQTPDRRLLWQIQTPQVFSFSLVYEAYRKLIEEGITQVTDDAMVVERETEVRVKLTEGSWKNLKITTPEDLEIARLFLRQENNYSAGR
;
A
#
# COMPACT_ATOMS: atom_id res chain seq x y z
N MET A 1 0.37 -10.47 -24.10
CA MET A 1 -0.23 -9.71 -22.98
C MET A 1 -1.71 -10.07 -22.94
N PRO A 2 -2.27 -10.55 -21.83
CA PRO A 2 -3.73 -10.70 -21.73
C PRO A 2 -4.36 -9.31 -21.90
N ALA A 3 -5.43 -9.22 -22.66
CA ALA A 3 -6.10 -7.98 -22.97
C ALA A 3 -6.66 -7.34 -21.68
N MET A 4 -6.53 -6.03 -21.50
CA MET A 4 -7.13 -5.29 -20.37
C MET A 4 -8.64 -5.59 -20.15
N SER A 5 -9.33 -6.17 -21.14
CA SER A 5 -10.74 -6.58 -21.06
C SER A 5 -11.01 -7.76 -20.10
N GLU A 6 -10.00 -8.60 -19.82
CA GLU A 6 -10.20 -9.75 -18.90
C GLU A 6 -10.12 -9.34 -17.44
N TRP A 7 -9.50 -8.20 -17.13
CA TRP A 7 -9.36 -7.69 -15.77
C TRP A 7 -10.61 -6.97 -15.24
N LYS A 8 -11.48 -6.51 -16.17
CA LYS A 8 -12.76 -5.85 -15.80
C LYS A 8 -13.82 -6.79 -15.23
N LYS A 9 -13.61 -8.12 -15.29
CA LYS A 9 -14.57 -9.12 -14.75
C LYS A 9 -14.32 -9.48 -13.28
N ALA A 10 -13.17 -9.09 -12.73
CA ALA A 10 -12.78 -9.41 -11.36
C ALA A 10 -12.66 -8.11 -10.56
N ARG A 11 -13.32 -8.02 -9.40
CA ARG A 11 -13.33 -6.81 -8.57
C ARG A 11 -12.00 -6.65 -7.84
N ASN A 12 -11.29 -5.58 -8.15
CA ASN A 12 -10.02 -5.21 -7.52
C ASN A 12 -10.26 -4.20 -6.40
N ILE A 13 -9.73 -4.47 -5.22
CA ILE A 13 -9.93 -3.66 -4.03
C ILE A 13 -8.58 -3.17 -3.51
N ALA A 14 -8.48 -1.89 -3.13
CA ALA A 14 -7.33 -1.36 -2.44
C ALA A 14 -7.63 -1.16 -0.95
N ILE A 15 -6.72 -1.63 -0.09
CA ILE A 15 -6.67 -1.32 1.34
C ILE A 15 -5.59 -0.27 1.53
N VAL A 16 -5.98 0.94 1.92
CA VAL A 16 -5.06 2.04 2.21
C VAL A 16 -4.95 2.22 3.72
N LEU A 17 -3.74 2.05 4.24
CA LEU A 17 -3.46 2.04 5.67
C LEU A 17 -3.10 3.44 6.19
N SER A 18 -3.85 3.92 7.15
CA SER A 18 -3.72 5.25 7.77
C SER A 18 -3.78 5.22 9.32
N ALA A 19 -3.77 4.05 9.95
CA ALA A 19 -3.92 3.92 11.40
C ALA A 19 -2.64 4.19 12.21
N GLY A 20 -1.49 4.41 11.57
CA GLY A 20 -0.21 4.60 12.24
C GLY A 20 -0.05 5.99 12.86
N ARG A 21 0.41 6.07 14.12
CA ARG A 21 0.61 7.34 14.86
C ARG A 21 1.83 8.16 14.42
N GLY A 22 2.78 7.59 13.68
CA GLY A 22 3.93 8.32 13.10
C GLY A 22 4.85 8.99 14.14
N SER A 23 5.20 8.30 15.23
CA SER A 23 5.98 8.84 16.37
C SER A 23 7.28 9.56 16.03
N ARG A 24 7.90 9.22 14.88
CA ARG A 24 9.15 9.83 14.39
C ARG A 24 8.98 11.23 13.77
N MET A 25 7.75 11.69 13.56
CA MET A 25 7.50 13.02 12.97
C MET A 25 7.57 14.16 13.99
N HIS A 26 7.53 13.85 15.30
CA HIS A 26 7.53 14.84 16.40
C HIS A 26 6.47 15.94 16.25
N THR A 27 5.31 15.61 15.63
CA THR A 27 4.18 16.52 15.44
C THR A 27 2.96 16.04 16.21
N GLN A 28 2.08 16.96 16.60
CA GLN A 28 0.78 16.61 17.22
C GLN A 28 -0.19 16.04 16.19
N THR A 29 -0.11 16.52 14.94
CA THR A 29 -0.93 16.01 13.83
C THR A 29 -0.31 14.72 13.29
N PRO A 30 -1.09 13.63 13.15
CA PRO A 30 -0.63 12.41 12.52
C PRO A 30 -0.10 12.69 11.10
N LYS A 31 1.01 12.04 10.73
CA LYS A 31 1.76 12.32 9.51
C LYS A 31 0.94 12.23 8.22
N GLN A 32 -0.07 11.35 8.20
CA GLN A 32 -0.96 11.15 7.07
C GLN A 32 -1.91 12.33 6.83
N TYR A 33 -2.07 13.21 7.82
CA TYR A 33 -2.92 14.43 7.72
C TYR A 33 -2.10 15.72 7.59
N LEU A 34 -0.77 15.63 7.59
CA LEU A 34 0.08 16.80 7.35
C LEU A 34 -0.14 17.36 5.94
N ASP A 35 -0.06 18.68 5.82
CA ASP A 35 -0.17 19.34 4.53
C ASP A 35 1.01 19.00 3.62
N LEU A 36 0.66 18.58 2.42
CA LEU A 36 1.58 18.33 1.32
C LEU A 36 1.07 19.07 0.08
N CYS A 37 1.59 20.27 -0.16
CA CYS A 37 1.20 21.12 -1.29
C CYS A 37 -0.33 21.39 -1.38
N GLY A 38 -0.94 21.75 -0.24
CA GLY A 38 -2.36 22.14 -0.15
C GLY A 38 -3.33 20.96 -0.02
N ARG A 39 -2.84 19.73 0.20
CA ARG A 39 -3.66 18.56 0.47
C ARG A 39 -3.02 17.71 1.59
N PRO A 40 -3.81 17.03 2.42
CA PRO A 40 -3.27 16.01 3.34
C PRO A 40 -2.53 14.90 2.60
N VAL A 41 -1.45 14.40 3.17
CA VAL A 41 -0.65 13.29 2.60
C VAL A 41 -1.53 12.13 2.13
N ILE A 42 -2.50 11.72 2.95
CA ILE A 42 -3.42 10.61 2.64
C ILE A 42 -4.30 10.88 1.42
N ALA A 43 -4.69 12.14 1.18
CA ALA A 43 -5.53 12.50 0.05
C ALA A 43 -4.81 12.33 -1.30
N TRP A 44 -3.48 12.46 -1.32
CA TRP A 44 -2.67 12.14 -2.49
C TRP A 44 -2.66 10.63 -2.77
N SER A 45 -2.41 9.81 -1.75
CA SER A 45 -2.42 8.35 -1.89
C SER A 45 -3.79 7.86 -2.37
N LEU A 46 -4.88 8.31 -1.74
CA LEU A 46 -6.24 7.93 -2.12
C LEU A 46 -6.59 8.44 -3.54
N GLY A 47 -6.17 9.65 -3.89
CA GLY A 47 -6.38 10.24 -5.22
C GLY A 47 -5.75 9.42 -6.34
N ALA A 48 -4.59 8.81 -6.11
CA ALA A 48 -3.96 7.92 -7.08
C ALA A 48 -4.81 6.67 -7.35
N PHE A 49 -5.41 6.07 -6.32
CA PHE A 49 -6.33 4.93 -6.47
C PHE A 49 -7.69 5.34 -7.06
N GLU A 50 -8.18 6.53 -6.71
CA GLU A 50 -9.41 7.10 -7.29
C GLU A 50 -9.28 7.25 -8.81
N ALA A 51 -8.14 7.74 -9.29
CA ALA A 51 -7.87 7.96 -10.70
C ALA A 51 -7.51 6.68 -11.48
N PHE A 52 -7.20 5.57 -10.81
CA PHE A 52 -6.75 4.34 -11.46
C PHE A 52 -7.90 3.39 -11.79
N ASP A 53 -8.19 3.20 -13.07
CA ASP A 53 -9.28 2.33 -13.55
C ASP A 53 -9.13 0.85 -13.17
N GLY A 54 -7.93 0.41 -12.82
CA GLY A 54 -7.65 -0.96 -12.40
C GLY A 54 -8.09 -1.30 -10.98
N VAL A 55 -8.62 -0.34 -10.21
CA VAL A 55 -9.19 -0.54 -8.85
C VAL A 55 -10.64 -0.08 -8.84
N ASP A 56 -11.53 -0.94 -8.35
CA ASP A 56 -12.97 -0.69 -8.29
C ASP A 56 -13.39 -0.03 -6.98
N ASP A 57 -12.82 -0.47 -5.86
CA ASP A 57 -13.16 0.01 -4.52
C ASP A 57 -11.91 0.25 -3.69
N VAL A 58 -12.00 1.19 -2.76
CA VAL A 58 -10.98 1.49 -1.75
C VAL A 58 -11.57 1.32 -0.36
N ILE A 59 -10.81 0.69 0.53
CA ILE A 59 -11.07 0.62 1.97
C ILE A 59 -9.98 1.45 2.65
N LEU A 60 -10.37 2.51 3.33
CA LEU A 60 -9.47 3.29 4.17
C LEU A 60 -9.48 2.73 5.58
N VAL A 61 -8.32 2.28 6.05
CA VAL A 61 -8.13 1.78 7.42
C VAL A 61 -7.46 2.86 8.25
N SER A 62 -8.18 3.41 9.21
CA SER A 62 -7.73 4.54 10.05
C SER A 62 -7.70 4.18 11.53
N SER A 63 -7.13 5.04 12.36
CA SER A 63 -7.33 4.93 13.81
C SER A 63 -8.81 5.14 14.17
N PRO A 64 -9.33 4.49 15.23
CA PRO A 64 -10.74 4.63 15.60
C PRO A 64 -11.16 6.08 15.83
N GLU A 65 -10.29 6.89 16.43
CA GLU A 65 -10.51 8.30 16.72
C GLU A 65 -10.60 9.19 15.48
N ASP A 66 -10.02 8.78 14.35
CA ASP A 66 -9.92 9.57 13.13
C ASP A 66 -10.97 9.20 12.06
N ILE A 67 -11.85 8.24 12.35
CA ILE A 67 -12.83 7.71 11.35
C ILE A 67 -13.70 8.84 10.78
N GLU A 68 -14.28 9.68 11.66
CA GLU A 68 -15.15 10.76 11.22
C GLU A 68 -14.41 11.83 10.46
N TYR A 69 -13.22 12.21 10.92
CA TYR A 69 -12.33 13.11 10.20
C TYR A 69 -12.00 12.57 8.80
N CYS A 70 -11.67 11.28 8.69
CA CYS A 70 -11.40 10.67 7.39
C CYS A 70 -12.61 10.70 6.47
N ARG A 71 -13.83 10.53 6.98
CA ARG A 71 -15.04 10.59 6.17
C ARG A 71 -15.30 12.00 5.65
N SER A 72 -15.40 12.99 6.55
CA SER A 72 -15.76 14.37 6.20
C SER A 72 -14.62 15.11 5.51
N GLU A 73 -13.44 15.15 6.15
CA GLU A 73 -12.35 16.04 5.73
C GLU A 73 -11.45 15.42 4.65
N ILE A 74 -11.52 14.08 4.45
CA ILE A 74 -10.72 13.42 3.41
C ILE A 74 -11.63 12.87 2.30
N VAL A 75 -12.53 11.95 2.60
CA VAL A 75 -13.29 11.24 1.57
C VAL A 75 -14.29 12.19 0.88
N GLU A 76 -15.14 12.86 1.64
CA GLU A 76 -16.15 13.78 1.10
C GLU A 76 -15.52 15.04 0.54
N ALA A 77 -14.60 15.67 1.27
CA ALA A 77 -13.96 16.91 0.87
C ALA A 77 -13.17 16.80 -0.45
N TYR A 78 -12.59 15.63 -0.74
CA TYR A 78 -11.85 15.38 -1.98
C TYR A 78 -12.61 14.56 -3.03
N GLY A 79 -13.90 14.25 -2.81
CA GLY A 79 -14.76 13.56 -3.76
C GLY A 79 -14.27 12.15 -4.13
N LEU A 80 -13.74 11.41 -3.15
CA LEU A 80 -13.13 10.09 -3.35
C LEU A 80 -14.22 9.00 -3.42
N SER A 81 -14.83 8.84 -4.58
CA SER A 81 -16.02 8.00 -4.80
C SER A 81 -15.77 6.51 -4.67
N LYS A 82 -14.53 6.06 -4.94
CA LYS A 82 -14.13 4.65 -4.78
C LYS A 82 -13.92 4.26 -3.32
N VAL A 83 -13.79 5.22 -2.37
CA VAL A 83 -13.66 4.90 -0.95
C VAL A 83 -15.01 4.42 -0.39
N ARG A 84 -15.23 3.14 -0.45
CA ARG A 84 -16.50 2.49 -0.04
C ARG A 84 -16.65 2.40 1.47
N ARG A 85 -15.54 2.29 2.20
CA ARG A 85 -15.53 2.12 3.65
C ARG A 85 -14.34 2.84 4.27
N VAL A 86 -14.61 3.45 5.42
CA VAL A 86 -13.59 3.91 6.37
C VAL A 86 -13.80 3.08 7.63
N ILE A 87 -12.80 2.29 8.01
CA ILE A 87 -12.88 1.32 9.10
C ILE A 87 -11.75 1.48 10.10
N PRO A 88 -11.94 1.08 11.37
CA PRO A 88 -10.86 1.09 12.34
C PRO A 88 -9.80 0.02 12.02
N GLY A 89 -8.54 0.38 12.22
CA GLY A 89 -7.42 -0.56 12.20
C GLY A 89 -7.24 -1.33 13.49
N GLY A 90 -6.38 -2.33 13.47
CA GLY A 90 -5.94 -3.08 14.64
C GLY A 90 -4.74 -2.43 15.34
N ALA A 91 -4.30 -3.05 16.44
CA ALA A 91 -3.17 -2.56 17.26
C ALA A 91 -1.84 -2.56 16.48
N GLU A 92 -1.67 -3.48 15.55
CA GLU A 92 -0.48 -3.64 14.71
C GLU A 92 -0.82 -3.48 13.23
N ARG A 93 0.21 -3.26 12.38
CA ARG A 93 0.00 -3.07 10.94
C ARG A 93 -0.71 -4.27 10.31
N TYR A 94 -0.25 -5.49 10.59
CA TYR A 94 -0.85 -6.70 10.03
C TYR A 94 -2.30 -6.92 10.48
N LEU A 95 -2.64 -6.53 11.72
CA LEU A 95 -4.03 -6.56 12.20
C LEU A 95 -4.91 -5.54 11.47
N SER A 96 -4.36 -4.37 11.14
CA SER A 96 -5.06 -3.37 10.33
C SER A 96 -5.32 -3.89 8.91
N VAL A 97 -4.37 -4.61 8.31
CA VAL A 97 -4.57 -5.29 7.01
C VAL A 97 -5.64 -6.36 7.13
N TRP A 98 -5.64 -7.15 8.21
CA TRP A 98 -6.65 -8.18 8.44
C TRP A 98 -8.07 -7.60 8.57
N GLU A 99 -8.25 -6.47 9.25
CA GLU A 99 -9.55 -5.76 9.28
C GLU A 99 -9.97 -5.35 7.86
N GLY A 100 -9.06 -4.80 7.08
CA GLY A 100 -9.29 -4.45 5.67
C GLY A 100 -9.66 -5.66 4.81
N LEU A 101 -8.98 -6.81 4.99
CA LEU A 101 -9.26 -8.06 4.28
C LEU A 101 -10.66 -8.60 4.60
N LYS A 102 -11.07 -8.56 5.85
CA LYS A 102 -12.43 -8.96 6.27
C LYS A 102 -13.51 -8.08 5.62
N GLU A 103 -13.25 -6.77 5.55
CA GLU A 103 -14.18 -5.85 4.90
C GLU A 103 -14.19 -6.02 3.37
N ALA A 104 -13.02 -6.23 2.75
CA ALA A 104 -12.92 -6.55 1.33
C ALA A 104 -13.71 -7.82 0.98
N LYS A 105 -13.64 -8.85 1.85
CA LYS A 105 -14.47 -10.05 1.70
C LYS A 105 -15.95 -9.73 1.74
N ARG A 106 -16.41 -8.90 2.70
CA ARG A 106 -17.83 -8.49 2.80
C ARG A 106 -18.29 -7.74 1.54
N ILE A 107 -17.49 -6.82 1.01
CA ILE A 107 -17.80 -6.09 -0.22
C ILE A 107 -17.95 -7.06 -1.40
N ARG A 108 -17.07 -8.04 -1.51
CA ARG A 108 -17.13 -9.06 -2.57
C ARG A 108 -18.34 -9.98 -2.43
N ASP A 109 -18.63 -10.45 -1.23
CA ASP A 109 -19.76 -11.35 -0.97
C ASP A 109 -21.12 -10.66 -1.23
N GLN A 110 -21.19 -9.33 -1.12
CA GLN A 110 -22.39 -8.53 -1.44
C GLN A 110 -22.54 -8.23 -2.94
N GLY A 111 -21.45 -8.23 -3.69
CA GLY A 111 -21.46 -8.09 -5.14
C GLY A 111 -21.71 -9.44 -5.79
N GLN A 112 -22.94 -9.68 -6.30
CA GLN A 112 -23.36 -10.97 -6.87
C GLN A 112 -22.70 -11.34 -8.21
N GLU A 113 -21.69 -10.64 -8.69
CA GLU A 113 -21.11 -10.85 -10.02
C GLU A 113 -19.58 -11.01 -9.95
N GLY A 114 -19.12 -12.20 -10.30
CA GLY A 114 -17.73 -12.56 -10.51
C GLY A 114 -17.35 -13.90 -9.88
N PRO A 115 -16.35 -14.62 -10.41
CA PRO A 115 -15.89 -15.87 -9.80
C PRO A 115 -15.38 -15.59 -8.39
N ALA A 116 -15.68 -16.48 -7.46
CA ALA A 116 -15.29 -16.38 -6.04
C ALA A 116 -13.76 -16.16 -5.85
N ASP A 117 -12.95 -16.58 -6.82
CA ASP A 117 -11.49 -16.51 -6.83
C ASP A 117 -10.92 -15.34 -7.66
N GLY A 118 -11.79 -14.50 -8.27
CA GLY A 118 -11.36 -13.44 -9.17
C GLY A 118 -11.04 -12.12 -8.46
N GLY A 119 -10.01 -11.40 -8.94
CA GLY A 119 -9.64 -10.07 -8.52
C GLY A 119 -8.44 -9.99 -7.58
N TYR A 120 -7.90 -8.79 -7.53
CA TYR A 120 -6.67 -8.50 -6.82
C TYR A 120 -6.91 -7.56 -5.66
N LEU A 121 -6.11 -7.73 -4.63
CA LEU A 121 -6.05 -6.86 -3.48
C LEU A 121 -4.74 -6.07 -3.50
N PHE A 122 -4.85 -4.76 -3.39
CA PHE A 122 -3.73 -3.84 -3.20
C PHE A 122 -3.65 -3.47 -1.73
N VAL A 123 -2.51 -3.67 -1.10
CA VAL A 123 -2.23 -3.11 0.23
C VAL A 123 -1.26 -1.96 0.08
N HIS A 124 -1.66 -0.77 0.53
CA HIS A 124 -0.87 0.44 0.36
C HIS A 124 -0.75 1.26 1.65
N ASP A 125 0.47 1.73 1.92
CA ASP A 125 0.70 2.66 3.02
C ASP A 125 0.21 4.06 2.62
N GLY A 126 -0.80 4.59 3.29
CA GLY A 126 -1.33 5.93 3.04
C GLY A 126 -0.32 7.07 3.23
N ALA A 127 0.83 6.78 3.83
CA ALA A 127 1.97 7.68 3.95
C ALA A 127 2.94 7.66 2.75
N ARG A 128 2.55 7.04 1.61
CA ARG A 128 3.28 7.09 0.33
C ARG A 128 2.47 7.87 -0.71
N PRO A 129 2.48 9.20 -0.63
CA PRO A 129 1.59 10.05 -1.44
C PRO A 129 1.95 10.09 -2.94
N LEU A 130 3.12 9.59 -3.32
CA LEU A 130 3.65 9.71 -4.68
C LEU A 130 3.61 8.38 -5.45
N VAL A 131 2.71 7.47 -5.06
CA VAL A 131 2.36 6.32 -5.89
C VAL A 131 1.66 6.84 -7.15
N ASP A 132 2.09 6.36 -8.32
CA ASP A 132 1.57 6.77 -9.61
C ASP A 132 0.87 5.63 -10.37
N SER A 133 0.15 5.96 -11.46
CA SER A 133 -0.55 4.97 -12.29
C SER A 133 0.40 3.93 -12.85
N ALA A 134 1.63 4.31 -13.22
CA ALA A 134 2.59 3.40 -13.80
C ALA A 134 3.03 2.30 -12.80
N ILE A 135 3.17 2.63 -11.51
CA ILE A 135 3.43 1.64 -10.45
C ILE A 135 2.21 0.73 -10.28
N LEU A 136 1.00 1.31 -10.23
CA LEU A 136 -0.26 0.56 -10.06
C LEU A 136 -0.49 -0.41 -11.23
N GLU A 137 -0.25 0.04 -12.47
CA GLU A 137 -0.35 -0.79 -13.67
C GLU A 137 0.64 -1.96 -13.66
N ARG A 138 1.93 -1.68 -13.38
CA ARG A 138 2.95 -2.73 -13.33
C ARG A 138 2.68 -3.77 -12.25
N THR A 139 2.28 -3.31 -11.07
CA THR A 139 1.99 -4.24 -9.96
C THR A 139 0.73 -5.05 -10.23
N LEU A 140 -0.31 -4.48 -10.84
CA LEU A 140 -1.49 -5.24 -11.24
C LEU A 140 -1.15 -6.28 -12.31
N ALA A 141 -0.34 -5.90 -13.32
CA ALA A 141 0.10 -6.80 -14.38
C ALA A 141 0.91 -7.99 -13.85
N ASP A 142 1.85 -7.72 -12.93
CA ASP A 142 2.66 -8.78 -12.32
C ASP A 142 1.85 -9.65 -11.35
N ALA A 143 0.90 -9.10 -10.59
CA ALA A 143 -0.02 -9.88 -9.79
C ALA A 143 -0.88 -10.80 -10.66
N GLY A 144 -1.32 -10.33 -11.83
CA GLY A 144 -2.04 -11.14 -12.82
C GLY A 144 -1.24 -12.33 -13.35
N LYS A 145 0.08 -12.21 -13.38
CA LYS A 145 0.98 -13.26 -13.88
C LYS A 145 1.50 -14.20 -12.79
N TYR A 146 1.75 -13.65 -11.60
CA TYR A 146 2.46 -14.36 -10.53
C TYR A 146 1.63 -14.56 -9.27
N SER A 147 0.40 -14.06 -9.23
CA SER A 147 -0.54 -14.06 -8.08
C SER A 147 -0.11 -13.21 -6.88
N ALA A 148 1.16 -12.85 -6.78
CA ALA A 148 1.72 -12.04 -5.70
C ALA A 148 2.88 -11.19 -6.22
N CYS A 149 2.86 -9.89 -5.92
CA CYS A 149 3.98 -9.00 -6.20
C CYS A 149 4.02 -7.82 -5.23
N VAL A 150 5.18 -7.18 -5.16
CA VAL A 150 5.41 -5.98 -4.36
C VAL A 150 6.17 -4.94 -5.16
N ALA A 151 5.76 -3.67 -5.06
CA ALA A 151 6.59 -2.58 -5.57
C ALA A 151 7.90 -2.51 -4.77
N ALA A 152 9.02 -2.44 -5.45
CA ALA A 152 10.33 -2.42 -4.82
C ALA A 152 11.36 -1.69 -5.68
N MET A 153 12.46 -1.24 -5.06
CA MET A 153 13.59 -0.62 -5.77
C MET A 153 14.90 -1.31 -5.38
N PRO A 154 15.83 -1.52 -6.32
CA PRO A 154 17.16 -2.03 -6.00
C PRO A 154 17.88 -1.13 -5.00
N VAL A 155 18.60 -1.69 -4.04
CA VAL A 155 19.38 -0.90 -3.08
C VAL A 155 20.53 -0.19 -3.79
N LYS A 156 20.69 1.12 -3.55
CA LYS A 156 21.77 1.93 -4.12
C LYS A 156 23.05 1.86 -3.30
N ASP A 157 22.93 1.88 -1.98
CA ASP A 157 24.04 1.92 -1.06
C ASP A 157 24.56 0.53 -0.71
N THR A 158 25.78 0.47 -0.18
CA THR A 158 26.30 -0.76 0.41
C THR A 158 25.62 -1.02 1.74
N ILE A 159 24.99 -2.20 1.88
CA ILE A 159 24.33 -2.62 3.11
C ILE A 159 25.28 -3.50 3.92
N LYS A 160 25.29 -3.30 5.22
CA LYS A 160 25.96 -4.13 6.21
C LYS A 160 24.93 -4.79 7.12
N VAL A 161 25.09 -6.06 7.36
CA VAL A 161 24.46 -6.73 8.51
C VAL A 161 25.37 -6.50 9.70
N SER A 162 24.82 -5.98 10.81
CA SER A 162 25.59 -5.83 12.05
C SER A 162 25.37 -7.01 13.00
N ASP A 163 26.31 -7.22 13.90
CA ASP A 163 26.10 -8.01 15.11
C ASP A 163 25.40 -7.17 16.21
N GLU A 164 25.16 -7.78 17.37
CA GLU A 164 24.49 -7.13 18.51
C GLU A 164 25.33 -5.99 19.12
N GLU A 165 26.65 -6.00 18.92
CA GLU A 165 27.59 -4.98 19.42
C GLU A 165 27.75 -3.80 18.45
N GLY A 166 27.13 -3.88 17.24
CA GLY A 166 27.15 -2.83 16.22
C GLY A 166 28.32 -2.91 15.23
N PHE A 167 29.10 -4.01 15.24
CA PHE A 167 30.13 -4.24 14.23
C PHE A 167 29.56 -4.89 12.97
N ALA A 168 30.25 -4.65 11.84
CA ALA A 168 29.84 -5.22 10.56
C ALA A 168 30.13 -6.73 10.52
N ALA A 169 29.12 -7.57 10.56
CA ALA A 169 29.22 -9.02 10.48
C ALA A 169 29.21 -9.55 9.03
N GLN A 170 28.42 -8.93 8.13
CA GLN A 170 28.31 -9.37 6.74
C GLN A 170 28.06 -8.19 5.79
N THR A 171 28.53 -8.33 4.55
CA THR A 171 28.20 -7.42 3.44
C THR A 171 27.47 -8.23 2.36
N PRO A 172 26.13 -8.19 2.31
CA PRO A 172 25.37 -8.89 1.28
C PRO A 172 25.65 -8.35 -0.12
N ASP A 173 25.48 -9.17 -1.14
CA ASP A 173 25.59 -8.75 -2.53
C ASP A 173 24.44 -7.75 -2.86
N ARG A 174 24.79 -6.48 -3.03
CA ARG A 174 23.86 -5.40 -3.31
C ARG A 174 22.96 -5.68 -4.52
N ARG A 175 23.41 -6.43 -5.51
CA ARG A 175 22.63 -6.77 -6.70
C ARG A 175 21.37 -7.59 -6.40
N LEU A 176 21.33 -8.25 -5.24
CA LEU A 176 20.24 -9.10 -4.79
C LEU A 176 19.35 -8.41 -3.75
N LEU A 177 19.67 -7.17 -3.35
CA LEU A 177 18.95 -6.44 -2.30
C LEU A 177 17.99 -5.42 -2.90
N TRP A 178 16.76 -5.45 -2.40
CA TRP A 178 15.68 -4.56 -2.79
C TRP A 178 15.05 -3.90 -1.57
N GLN A 179 14.72 -2.62 -1.70
CA GLN A 179 13.90 -1.89 -0.74
C GLN A 179 12.43 -2.08 -1.09
N ILE A 180 11.68 -2.70 -0.19
CA ILE A 180 10.26 -2.97 -0.39
C ILE A 180 9.45 -1.69 -0.18
N GLN A 181 8.54 -1.47 -1.10
CA GLN A 181 7.57 -0.38 -1.08
C GLN A 181 6.14 -0.95 -1.01
N THR A 182 5.16 -0.08 -1.15
CA THR A 182 3.78 -0.42 -1.47
C THR A 182 3.33 0.38 -2.71
N PRO A 183 2.38 -0.14 -3.53
CA PRO A 183 1.46 -1.22 -3.20
C PRO A 183 2.13 -2.60 -3.21
N GLN A 184 1.60 -3.50 -2.38
CA GLN A 184 1.79 -4.93 -2.43
C GLN A 184 0.50 -5.53 -2.98
N VAL A 185 0.57 -6.32 -4.03
CA VAL A 185 -0.62 -6.75 -4.78
C VAL A 185 -0.66 -8.26 -4.88
N PHE A 186 -1.82 -8.80 -4.54
CA PHE A 186 -2.02 -10.25 -4.45
C PHE A 186 -3.35 -10.66 -5.06
N SER A 187 -3.47 -11.91 -5.54
CA SER A 187 -4.79 -12.48 -5.74
C SER A 187 -5.53 -12.52 -4.40
N PHE A 188 -6.83 -12.18 -4.41
CA PHE A 188 -7.57 -11.99 -3.17
C PHE A 188 -7.61 -13.27 -2.31
N SER A 189 -7.93 -14.41 -2.91
CA SER A 189 -8.02 -15.70 -2.19
C SER A 189 -6.68 -16.07 -1.54
N LEU A 190 -5.56 -15.85 -2.25
CA LEU A 190 -4.23 -16.14 -1.76
C LEU A 190 -3.92 -15.36 -0.48
N VAL A 191 -4.02 -14.03 -0.52
CA VAL A 191 -3.66 -13.20 0.63
C VAL A 191 -4.66 -13.36 1.78
N TYR A 192 -5.94 -13.53 1.49
CA TYR A 192 -6.96 -13.74 2.53
C TYR A 192 -6.68 -15.04 3.31
N GLU A 193 -6.41 -16.15 2.63
CA GLU A 193 -6.11 -17.42 3.28
C GLU A 193 -4.77 -17.41 4.01
N ALA A 194 -3.75 -16.75 3.46
CA ALA A 194 -2.47 -16.56 4.15
C ALA A 194 -2.66 -15.80 5.48
N TYR A 195 -3.39 -14.70 5.45
CA TYR A 195 -3.69 -13.94 6.67
C TYR A 195 -4.57 -14.71 7.65
N ARG A 196 -5.55 -15.47 7.18
CA ARG A 196 -6.40 -16.30 8.04
C ARG A 196 -5.55 -17.29 8.84
N LYS A 197 -4.64 -18.00 8.18
CA LYS A 197 -3.70 -18.94 8.84
C LYS A 197 -2.81 -18.23 9.83
N LEU A 198 -2.17 -17.12 9.44
CA LEU A 198 -1.32 -16.30 10.30
C LEU A 198 -2.02 -15.93 11.62
N ILE A 199 -3.29 -15.48 11.52
CA ILE A 199 -4.08 -15.07 12.69
C ILE A 199 -4.46 -16.28 13.56
N GLU A 200 -4.85 -17.40 12.95
CA GLU A 200 -5.18 -18.65 13.66
C GLU A 200 -3.98 -19.22 14.42
N GLU A 201 -2.78 -19.11 13.85
CA GLU A 201 -1.53 -19.53 14.46
C GLU A 201 -0.97 -18.57 15.52
N GLY A 202 -1.56 -17.38 15.63
CA GLY A 202 -1.12 -16.35 16.60
C GLY A 202 0.26 -15.76 16.30
N ILE A 203 0.67 -15.75 15.03
CA ILE A 203 1.97 -15.23 14.61
C ILE A 203 1.94 -13.70 14.56
N THR A 204 2.90 -13.06 15.23
CA THR A 204 2.97 -11.60 15.35
C THR A 204 4.20 -10.97 14.69
N GLN A 205 5.21 -11.77 14.35
CA GLN A 205 6.48 -11.29 13.80
C GLN A 205 6.45 -11.23 12.28
N VAL A 206 5.70 -10.29 11.73
CA VAL A 206 5.64 -10.02 10.29
C VAL A 206 5.92 -8.55 10.02
N THR A 207 6.72 -8.27 8.99
CA THR A 207 7.15 -6.92 8.64
C THR A 207 6.30 -6.29 7.54
N ASP A 208 5.82 -7.13 6.60
CA ASP A 208 4.98 -6.72 5.47
C ASP A 208 4.04 -7.85 5.00
N ASP A 209 3.22 -7.57 4.00
CA ASP A 209 2.19 -8.50 3.53
C ASP A 209 2.79 -9.62 2.66
N ALA A 210 3.90 -9.32 1.97
CA ALA A 210 4.65 -10.30 1.19
C ALA A 210 5.19 -11.42 2.10
N MET A 211 5.76 -11.07 3.25
CA MET A 211 6.27 -12.03 4.23
C MET A 211 5.16 -12.97 4.73
N VAL A 212 3.92 -12.47 4.87
CA VAL A 212 2.77 -13.33 5.24
C VAL A 212 2.50 -14.37 4.14
N VAL A 213 2.46 -13.94 2.87
CA VAL A 213 2.26 -14.85 1.74
C VAL A 213 3.41 -15.85 1.60
N GLU A 214 4.65 -15.40 1.69
CA GLU A 214 5.84 -16.24 1.59
C GLU A 214 5.91 -17.30 2.69
N ARG A 215 5.43 -16.96 3.90
CA ARG A 215 5.41 -17.86 5.04
C ARG A 215 4.29 -18.90 4.95
N GLU A 216 3.09 -18.49 4.60
CA GLU A 216 1.88 -19.30 4.70
C GLU A 216 1.55 -20.06 3.40
N THR A 217 2.32 -19.82 2.34
CA THR A 217 2.08 -20.41 1.02
C THR A 217 3.40 -20.77 0.33
N GLU A 218 3.30 -21.58 -0.76
CA GLU A 218 4.45 -21.86 -1.64
C GLU A 218 4.60 -20.83 -2.79
N VAL A 219 3.80 -19.76 -2.76
CA VAL A 219 3.80 -18.75 -3.83
C VAL A 219 4.97 -17.79 -3.64
N ARG A 220 5.80 -17.67 -4.67
CA ARG A 220 6.91 -16.72 -4.69
C ARG A 220 6.41 -15.32 -5.00
N VAL A 221 6.80 -14.34 -4.19
CA VAL A 221 6.43 -12.94 -4.40
C VAL A 221 7.36 -12.29 -5.44
N LYS A 222 6.78 -11.72 -6.49
CA LYS A 222 7.51 -11.00 -7.54
C LYS A 222 7.91 -9.60 -7.05
N LEU A 223 9.19 -9.25 -7.16
CA LEU A 223 9.65 -7.88 -6.98
C LEU A 223 9.39 -7.09 -8.27
N THR A 224 8.47 -6.15 -8.21
CA THR A 224 8.07 -5.29 -9.33
C THR A 224 8.71 -3.92 -9.18
N GLU A 225 9.26 -3.36 -10.24
CA GLU A 225 9.89 -2.04 -10.19
C GLU A 225 8.90 -0.95 -9.75
N GLY A 226 9.19 -0.33 -8.61
CA GLY A 226 8.48 0.81 -8.06
C GLY A 226 8.99 2.14 -8.60
N SER A 227 9.22 3.10 -7.70
CA SER A 227 9.85 4.38 -8.03
C SER A 227 10.61 4.93 -6.84
N TRP A 228 11.74 5.60 -7.08
CA TRP A 228 12.45 6.35 -6.04
C TRP A 228 11.63 7.53 -5.49
N LYS A 229 10.67 8.03 -6.27
CA LYS A 229 9.73 9.05 -5.81
C LYS A 229 8.66 8.50 -4.87
N ASN A 230 8.35 7.20 -4.93
CA ASN A 230 7.34 6.54 -4.08
C ASN A 230 7.87 6.33 -2.65
N LEU A 231 8.41 7.38 -2.06
CA LEU A 231 8.95 7.36 -0.71
C LEU A 231 7.82 7.27 0.33
N LYS A 232 8.13 6.71 1.49
CA LYS A 232 7.23 6.70 2.66
C LYS A 232 7.57 7.88 3.54
N ILE A 233 6.62 8.78 3.75
CA ILE A 233 6.79 9.88 4.72
C ILE A 233 6.88 9.29 6.11
N THR A 234 8.05 9.45 6.73
CA THR A 234 8.41 8.87 8.02
C THR A 234 9.05 9.90 8.93
N THR A 235 9.77 10.85 8.36
CA THR A 235 10.44 11.96 9.02
C THR A 235 10.04 13.30 8.38
N PRO A 236 10.31 14.45 9.02
CA PRO A 236 10.04 15.77 8.43
C PRO A 236 10.77 15.99 7.09
N GLU A 237 11.97 15.45 6.92
CA GLU A 237 12.75 15.56 5.68
C GLU A 237 12.06 14.86 4.52
N ASP A 238 11.42 13.72 4.77
CA ASP A 238 10.65 13.00 3.74
C ASP A 238 9.52 13.87 3.18
N LEU A 239 8.88 14.67 4.04
CA LEU A 239 7.80 15.58 3.64
C LEU A 239 8.33 16.68 2.71
N GLU A 240 9.51 17.26 3.01
CA GLU A 240 10.13 18.26 2.14
C GLU A 240 10.56 17.67 0.79
N ILE A 241 11.10 16.45 0.79
CA ILE A 241 11.45 15.74 -0.44
C ILE A 241 10.18 15.48 -1.29
N ALA A 242 9.09 15.06 -0.66
CA ALA A 242 7.81 14.85 -1.35
C ALA A 242 7.27 16.15 -1.97
N ARG A 243 7.36 17.28 -1.23
CA ARG A 243 7.00 18.62 -1.75
C ARG A 243 7.82 19.01 -2.98
N LEU A 244 9.13 18.73 -2.95
CA LEU A 244 10.00 19.01 -4.09
C LEU A 244 9.58 18.24 -5.34
N PHE A 245 9.29 16.96 -5.22
CA PHE A 245 8.84 16.13 -6.33
C PHE A 245 7.51 16.62 -6.93
N LEU A 246 6.51 16.95 -6.10
CA LEU A 246 5.23 17.46 -6.58
C LEU A 246 5.35 18.82 -7.29
N ARG A 247 6.19 19.72 -6.78
CA ARG A 247 6.44 21.02 -7.44
C ARG A 247 7.10 20.86 -8.80
N GLN A 248 8.01 19.91 -8.95
CA GLN A 248 8.64 19.62 -10.24
C GLN A 248 7.61 19.13 -11.26
N GLU A 249 6.72 18.22 -10.87
CA GLU A 249 5.67 17.70 -11.77
C GLU A 249 4.70 18.79 -12.22
N ASN A 250 4.27 19.67 -11.32
CA ASN A 250 3.42 20.80 -11.66
C ASN A 250 4.09 21.78 -12.64
N ASN A 251 5.39 22.05 -12.49
CA ASN A 251 6.14 22.93 -13.39
C ASN A 251 6.28 22.31 -14.79
N TYR A 252 6.47 21.00 -14.91
CA TYR A 252 6.50 20.30 -16.20
C TYR A 252 5.13 20.28 -16.89
N SER A 253 4.02 20.23 -16.12
CA SER A 253 2.66 20.24 -16.66
C SER A 253 2.20 21.64 -17.09
N ALA A 254 2.69 22.71 -16.44
CA ALA A 254 2.36 24.08 -16.76
C ALA A 254 3.17 24.67 -17.93
N GLY A 255 4.23 24.00 -18.37
CA GLY A 255 5.08 24.42 -19.49
C GLY A 255 4.76 23.74 -20.83
N ARG A 256 3.66 23.01 -20.92
CA ARG A 256 3.10 22.43 -22.15
C ARG A 256 1.74 23.08 -22.46
#